data_4aba8c850a08576032c60b9bb9eb74bf
#
_entry.id   4aba8c850a08576032c60b9bb9eb74bf
#
_cell.length_a   1.000
_cell.length_b   1.000
_cell.length_c   1.000
_cell.angle_alpha   90.00
_cell.angle_beta   90.00
_cell.angle_gamma   90.00
#
_symmetry.space_group_name_H-M   'P 1'
#
loop_
_entity.id
_entity.type
_entity.pdbx_description
1 polymer ?
#
loop_
_entity_poly.entity_id
_entity_poly.type
_entity_poly.pdbx_seq_one_letter_code
_entity_poly.pdbx_strand_id
1 'polypeptide(L)'
;VEANLQEAETVLALTNDDEDNLMVSVLVEKFAKDEKDIDDKRTMALINKPNYSLLQNSLKIDDLIDPRMNTVSSILKHIHKGTIETAYTIMNGEYEVIEAEIIETSELINKELKNSNLPDEIRIGAVLRENKVIIPRSNFVFQKEDKVVFLAKKDSISVVENIFRISSI
;
A
#
# COMPACT_ATOMS: atom_id res chain seq x y z
N VAL A 1 33.41 1.40 -0.95
CA VAL A 1 34.41 0.31 -1.06
C VAL A 1 34.09 -0.82 -0.09
N GLU A 2 33.83 -0.56 1.19
CA GLU A 2 33.48 -1.63 2.14
C GLU A 2 32.09 -2.24 1.90
N ALA A 3 31.13 -1.47 1.41
CA ALA A 3 29.76 -1.92 1.15
C ALA A 3 29.56 -2.62 -0.21
N ASN A 4 30.64 -2.83 -0.98
CA ASN A 4 30.57 -3.44 -2.32
C ASN A 4 29.42 -2.90 -3.21
N LEU A 5 29.28 -1.57 -3.23
CA LEU A 5 28.17 -0.88 -3.88
C LEU A 5 28.00 -1.25 -5.37
N GLN A 6 29.09 -1.60 -6.05
CA GLN A 6 29.06 -1.95 -7.49
C GLN A 6 28.20 -3.19 -7.77
N GLU A 7 28.23 -4.19 -6.89
CA GLU A 7 27.50 -5.45 -7.05
C GLU A 7 26.10 -5.45 -6.40
N ALA A 8 25.79 -4.43 -5.58
CA ALA A 8 24.51 -4.35 -4.89
C ALA A 8 23.37 -3.96 -5.86
N GLU A 9 22.28 -4.71 -5.89
CA GLU A 9 21.06 -4.36 -6.63
C GLU A 9 20.19 -3.36 -5.85
N THR A 10 20.20 -3.47 -4.52
CA THR A 10 19.42 -2.61 -3.62
C THR A 10 20.30 -2.10 -2.48
N VAL A 11 20.16 -0.82 -2.17
CA VAL A 11 20.87 -0.17 -1.06
C VAL A 11 19.85 0.33 -0.05
N LEU A 12 19.99 -0.11 1.22
CA LEU A 12 19.14 0.30 2.33
C LEU A 12 19.91 1.18 3.29
N ALA A 13 19.45 2.40 3.51
CA ALA A 13 19.97 3.32 4.50
C ALA A 13 19.05 3.28 5.75
N LEU A 14 19.51 2.63 6.82
CA LEU A 14 18.70 2.30 8.00
C LEU A 14 19.34 2.82 9.30
N THR A 15 20.03 3.96 9.25
CA THR A 15 20.57 4.59 10.45
C THR A 15 19.44 5.28 11.24
N ASN A 16 19.76 5.80 12.41
CA ASN A 16 18.82 6.59 13.22
C ASN A 16 18.77 8.07 12.80
N ASP A 17 19.53 8.48 11.80
CA ASP A 17 19.56 9.83 11.27
C ASP A 17 18.93 9.88 9.88
N ASP A 18 17.81 10.61 9.77
CA ASP A 18 17.03 10.70 8.54
C ASP A 18 17.80 11.38 7.42
N GLU A 19 18.55 12.43 7.77
CA GLU A 19 19.36 13.22 6.83
C GLU A 19 20.49 12.37 6.24
N ASP A 20 21.15 11.56 7.06
CA ASP A 20 22.17 10.61 6.60
C ASP A 20 21.56 9.55 5.69
N ASN A 21 20.39 9.01 6.04
CA ASN A 21 19.70 8.01 5.23
C ASN A 21 19.30 8.56 3.86
N LEU A 22 18.77 9.78 3.80
CA LEU A 22 18.45 10.46 2.55
C LEU A 22 19.71 10.75 1.73
N MET A 23 20.77 11.22 2.38
CA MET A 23 22.03 11.54 1.71
C MET A 23 22.67 10.30 1.08
N VAL A 24 22.69 9.18 1.79
CA VAL A 24 23.17 7.90 1.25
C VAL A 24 22.40 7.52 -0.01
N SER A 25 21.07 7.60 0.00
CA SER A 25 20.24 7.26 -1.16
C SER A 25 20.54 8.15 -2.37
N VAL A 26 20.67 9.45 -2.15
CA VAL A 26 21.04 10.41 -3.21
C VAL A 26 22.44 10.14 -3.78
N LEU A 27 23.40 9.80 -2.92
CA LEU A 27 24.76 9.47 -3.37
C LEU A 27 24.79 8.18 -4.19
N VAL A 28 23.99 7.17 -3.82
CA VAL A 28 23.87 5.91 -4.59
C VAL A 28 23.28 6.17 -5.97
N GLU A 29 22.21 6.95 -6.05
CA GLU A 29 21.58 7.33 -7.31
C GLU A 29 22.55 8.08 -8.23
N LYS A 30 23.32 9.01 -7.66
CA LYS A 30 24.37 9.74 -8.39
C LYS A 30 25.48 8.79 -8.87
N PHE A 31 25.95 7.89 -7.99
CA PHE A 31 26.99 6.93 -8.31
C PHE A 31 26.56 6.01 -9.47
N ALA A 32 25.34 5.48 -9.44
CA ALA A 32 24.81 4.63 -10.51
C ALA A 32 24.74 5.35 -11.87
N LYS A 33 24.47 6.65 -11.87
CA LYS A 33 24.42 7.46 -13.11
C LYS A 33 25.78 7.87 -13.68
N ASP A 34 26.76 8.08 -12.83
CA ASP A 34 28.10 8.48 -13.24
C ASP A 34 28.91 7.31 -13.83
N GLU A 35 28.56 6.08 -13.50
CA GLU A 35 29.21 4.84 -13.96
C GLU A 35 28.38 4.19 -15.09
N LYS A 36 28.88 4.21 -16.31
CA LYS A 36 28.15 3.75 -17.52
C LYS A 36 27.80 2.26 -17.56
N ASP A 37 28.46 1.45 -16.76
CA ASP A 37 28.32 -0.01 -16.73
C ASP A 37 27.57 -0.53 -15.47
N ILE A 38 26.94 0.37 -14.71
CA ILE A 38 26.20 0.00 -13.50
C ILE A 38 24.70 0.19 -13.76
N ASP A 39 23.94 -0.88 -13.58
CA ASP A 39 22.49 -0.86 -13.64
C ASP A 39 21.87 0.06 -12.57
N ASP A 40 20.69 0.62 -12.84
CA ASP A 40 19.93 1.41 -11.89
C ASP A 40 19.76 0.64 -10.57
N LYS A 41 20.22 1.25 -9.47
CA LYS A 41 20.16 0.65 -8.14
C LYS A 41 18.93 1.15 -7.40
N ARG A 42 18.18 0.22 -6.86
CA ARG A 42 17.06 0.56 -5.99
C ARG A 42 17.57 1.13 -4.66
N THR A 43 17.04 2.28 -4.27
CA THR A 43 17.39 2.93 -3.02
C THR A 43 16.21 2.94 -2.04
N MET A 44 16.48 2.60 -0.79
CA MET A 44 15.48 2.62 0.28
C MET A 44 16.04 3.36 1.49
N ALA A 45 15.33 4.36 1.99
CA ALA A 45 15.73 5.14 3.15
C ALA A 45 14.70 5.08 4.27
N LEU A 46 15.17 4.83 5.49
CA LEU A 46 14.33 4.94 6.70
C LEU A 46 14.20 6.42 7.06
N ILE A 47 12.96 6.87 7.30
CA ILE A 47 12.66 8.23 7.76
C ILE A 47 11.74 8.20 8.99
N ASN A 48 12.03 9.04 9.96
CA ASN A 48 11.21 9.25 11.15
C ASN A 48 10.43 10.57 11.08
N LYS A 49 10.87 11.52 10.26
CA LYS A 49 10.22 12.83 10.08
C LYS A 49 9.25 12.78 8.88
N PRO A 50 7.92 12.90 9.08
CA PRO A 50 6.93 12.76 8.01
C PRO A 50 7.14 13.72 6.84
N ASN A 51 7.64 14.91 7.11
CA ASN A 51 7.84 15.95 6.10
C ASN A 51 8.85 15.55 5.01
N TYR A 52 9.70 14.58 5.28
CA TYR A 52 10.69 14.10 4.30
C TYR A 52 10.08 13.26 3.18
N SER A 53 8.89 12.73 3.39
CA SER A 53 8.14 12.06 2.30
C SER A 53 7.90 12.97 1.09
N LEU A 54 7.80 14.28 1.30
CA LEU A 54 7.64 15.27 0.25
C LEU A 54 8.88 15.39 -0.65
N LEU A 55 10.04 15.01 -0.15
CA LEU A 55 11.31 15.08 -0.87
C LEU A 55 11.58 13.84 -1.74
N GLN A 56 10.85 12.75 -1.57
CA GLN A 56 11.09 11.48 -2.24
C GLN A 56 11.28 11.64 -3.76
N ASN A 57 10.29 12.24 -4.42
CA ASN A 57 10.32 12.44 -5.86
C ASN A 57 11.44 13.39 -6.30
N SER A 58 11.70 14.46 -5.53
CA SER A 58 12.72 15.45 -5.85
C SER A 58 14.13 14.87 -5.72
N LEU A 59 14.33 14.00 -4.74
CA LEU A 59 15.60 13.33 -4.48
C LEU A 59 15.77 12.02 -5.25
N LYS A 60 14.72 11.57 -5.97
CA LYS A 60 14.70 10.33 -6.74
C LYS A 60 14.99 9.07 -5.91
N ILE A 61 14.49 9.04 -4.70
CA ILE A 61 14.60 7.89 -3.81
C ILE A 61 13.42 6.95 -4.13
N ASP A 62 13.69 5.68 -4.40
CA ASP A 62 12.66 4.73 -4.81
C ASP A 62 11.67 4.47 -3.69
N ASP A 63 12.15 4.19 -2.48
CA ASP A 63 11.30 3.90 -1.34
C ASP A 63 11.73 4.69 -0.08
N LEU A 64 10.77 5.36 0.54
CA LEU A 64 10.91 5.90 1.89
C LEU A 64 10.12 5.03 2.87
N ILE A 65 10.79 4.55 3.90
CA ILE A 65 10.22 3.68 4.93
C ILE A 65 9.96 4.51 6.19
N ASP A 66 8.69 4.75 6.51
CA ASP A 66 8.28 5.32 7.81
C ASP A 66 7.85 4.19 8.75
N PRO A 67 8.63 3.86 9.80
CA PRO A 67 8.32 2.77 10.74
C PRO A 67 6.99 2.98 11.48
N ARG A 68 6.58 4.24 11.70
CA ARG A 68 5.31 4.57 12.38
C ARG A 68 4.13 4.19 11.50
N MET A 69 4.19 4.50 10.19
CA MET A 69 3.14 4.12 9.25
C MET A 69 3.02 2.61 9.13
N ASN A 70 4.15 1.89 9.12
CA ASN A 70 4.15 0.43 9.15
C ASN A 70 3.54 -0.13 10.43
N THR A 71 3.85 0.48 11.57
CA THR A 71 3.26 0.09 12.87
C THR A 71 1.76 0.37 12.89
N VAL A 72 1.31 1.55 12.42
CA VAL A 72 -0.11 1.89 12.31
C VAL A 72 -0.84 0.89 11.41
N SER A 73 -0.31 0.59 10.23
CA SER A 73 -0.89 -0.40 9.32
C SER A 73 -0.99 -1.80 9.96
N SER A 74 0.03 -2.20 10.71
CA SER A 74 0.02 -3.47 11.45
C SER A 74 -1.04 -3.50 12.55
N ILE A 75 -1.22 -2.40 13.28
CA ILE A 75 -2.26 -2.28 14.32
C ILE A 75 -3.65 -2.29 13.68
N LEU A 76 -3.85 -1.56 12.59
CA LEU A 76 -5.14 -1.51 11.88
C LEU A 76 -5.59 -2.90 11.43
N LYS A 77 -4.69 -3.74 10.94
CA LYS A 77 -4.98 -5.16 10.63
C LYS A 77 -5.63 -5.91 11.80
N HIS A 78 -5.25 -5.60 13.04
CA HIS A 78 -5.76 -6.28 14.24
C HIS A 78 -7.03 -5.62 14.79
N ILE A 79 -7.27 -4.34 14.46
CA ILE A 79 -8.45 -3.60 14.92
C ILE A 79 -9.63 -3.81 14.00
N HIS A 80 -9.39 -3.86 12.67
CA HIS A 80 -10.45 -4.16 11.72
C HIS A 80 -10.96 -5.57 11.95
N LYS A 81 -12.21 -5.67 12.38
CA LYS A 81 -12.86 -6.94 12.66
C LYS A 81 -13.29 -7.62 11.37
N GLY A 82 -13.07 -8.93 11.26
CA GLY A 82 -13.64 -9.78 10.22
C GLY A 82 -12.71 -10.07 9.04
N THR A 83 -13.20 -10.00 7.83
CA THR A 83 -12.55 -10.45 6.60
C THR A 83 -11.55 -9.48 6.00
N ILE A 84 -11.16 -8.42 6.72
CA ILE A 84 -10.09 -7.50 6.28
C ILE A 84 -8.75 -8.19 6.50
N GLU A 85 -8.11 -8.61 5.41
CA GLU A 85 -6.82 -9.28 5.45
C GLU A 85 -5.66 -8.29 5.53
N THR A 86 -5.82 -7.13 4.91
CA THR A 86 -4.73 -6.16 4.78
C THR A 86 -5.28 -4.73 4.72
N ALA A 87 -4.64 -3.82 5.43
CA ALA A 87 -4.93 -2.41 5.35
C ALA A 87 -3.62 -1.60 5.29
N TYR A 88 -3.48 -0.73 4.29
CA TYR A 88 -2.34 0.17 4.13
C TYR A 88 -2.84 1.60 4.06
N THR A 89 -2.27 2.46 4.85
CA THR A 89 -2.57 3.90 4.83
C THR A 89 -1.70 4.59 3.78
N ILE A 90 -2.30 5.43 2.96
CA ILE A 90 -1.62 6.22 1.93
C ILE A 90 -2.01 7.70 2.04
N MET A 91 -1.31 8.57 1.31
CA MET A 91 -1.55 10.03 1.28
C MET A 91 -1.64 10.65 2.69
N ASN A 92 -0.57 10.45 3.50
CA ASN A 92 -0.45 10.98 4.86
C ASN A 92 -1.60 10.59 5.81
N GLY A 93 -2.23 9.46 5.56
CA GLY A 93 -3.29 8.93 6.42
C GLY A 93 -4.71 9.32 6.02
N GLU A 94 -4.91 9.98 4.87
CA GLU A 94 -6.23 10.36 4.40
C GLU A 94 -7.00 9.20 3.77
N TYR A 95 -6.28 8.24 3.17
CA TYR A 95 -6.87 7.09 2.48
C TYR A 95 -6.26 5.78 2.98
N GLU A 96 -7.05 4.73 2.88
CA GLU A 96 -6.61 3.36 3.13
C GLU A 96 -6.85 2.49 1.89
N VAL A 97 -5.85 1.67 1.57
CA VAL A 97 -5.99 0.55 0.63
C VAL A 97 -6.27 -0.69 1.47
N ILE A 98 -7.42 -1.28 1.26
CA ILE A 98 -7.92 -2.38 2.07
C ILE A 98 -8.18 -3.59 1.18
N GLU A 99 -7.77 -4.76 1.65
CA GLU A 99 -8.13 -6.05 1.08
C GLU A 99 -9.14 -6.73 1.99
N ALA A 100 -10.32 -7.06 1.46
CA ALA A 100 -11.38 -7.74 2.18
C ALA A 100 -11.95 -8.90 1.36
N GLU A 101 -12.30 -9.99 2.03
CA GLU A 101 -12.92 -11.16 1.41
C GLU A 101 -14.44 -11.04 1.38
N ILE A 102 -15.04 -11.41 0.25
CA ILE A 102 -16.50 -11.51 0.10
C ILE A 102 -17.00 -12.79 0.78
N ILE A 103 -17.74 -12.62 1.84
CA ILE A 103 -18.42 -13.73 2.55
C ILE A 103 -19.90 -13.83 2.18
N GLU A 104 -20.56 -14.90 2.60
CA GLU A 104 -22.00 -15.15 2.29
C GLU A 104 -22.93 -14.03 2.76
N THR A 105 -22.56 -13.33 3.82
CA THR A 105 -23.35 -12.23 4.39
C THR A 105 -23.04 -10.86 3.78
N SER A 106 -22.04 -10.78 2.87
CA SER A 106 -21.66 -9.52 2.22
C SER A 106 -22.79 -8.98 1.35
N GLU A 107 -23.02 -7.67 1.42
CA GLU A 107 -23.99 -7.00 0.56
C GLU A 107 -23.63 -7.01 -0.92
N LEU A 108 -22.37 -7.29 -1.24
CA LEU A 108 -21.86 -7.33 -2.62
C LEU A 108 -22.08 -8.68 -3.30
N ILE A 109 -22.33 -9.75 -2.54
CA ILE A 109 -22.44 -11.10 -3.10
C ILE A 109 -23.51 -11.18 -4.18
N ASN A 110 -23.18 -11.77 -5.32
CA ASN A 110 -24.06 -11.94 -6.49
C ASN A 110 -24.59 -10.62 -7.09
N LYS A 111 -24.01 -9.48 -6.73
CA LYS A 111 -24.33 -8.18 -7.34
C LYS A 111 -23.29 -7.78 -8.37
N GLU A 112 -23.74 -7.12 -9.42
CA GLU A 112 -22.85 -6.42 -10.35
C GLU A 112 -22.28 -5.16 -9.71
N LEU A 113 -21.03 -4.81 -10.02
CA LEU A 113 -20.35 -3.63 -9.48
C LEU A 113 -21.18 -2.36 -9.64
N LYS A 114 -21.82 -2.14 -10.79
CA LYS A 114 -22.68 -0.96 -11.03
C LYS A 114 -23.88 -0.87 -10.09
N ASN A 115 -24.31 -2.01 -9.50
CA ASN A 115 -25.48 -2.13 -8.63
C ASN A 115 -25.06 -2.29 -7.14
N SER A 116 -23.79 -2.09 -6.84
CA SER A 116 -23.23 -2.32 -5.50
C SER A 116 -23.55 -1.21 -4.50
N ASN A 117 -24.05 -0.07 -4.97
CA ASN A 117 -24.34 1.13 -4.17
C ASN A 117 -23.15 1.60 -3.31
N LEU A 118 -21.91 1.40 -3.82
CA LEU A 118 -20.71 1.87 -3.15
C LEU A 118 -20.68 3.39 -3.11
N PRO A 119 -20.36 4.00 -1.97
CA PRO A 119 -20.13 5.44 -1.86
C PRO A 119 -19.06 5.94 -2.84
N ASP A 120 -19.16 7.20 -3.22
CA ASP A 120 -18.21 7.82 -4.15
C ASP A 120 -16.77 7.88 -3.62
N GLU A 121 -16.59 7.81 -2.31
CA GLU A 121 -15.31 7.79 -1.62
C GLU A 121 -14.62 6.42 -1.64
N ILE A 122 -15.29 5.38 -2.15
CA ILE A 122 -14.77 4.02 -2.25
C ILE A 122 -14.55 3.67 -3.71
N ARG A 123 -13.36 3.18 -4.03
CA ARG A 123 -13.01 2.72 -5.37
C ARG A 123 -12.45 1.31 -5.31
N ILE A 124 -13.04 0.41 -6.06
CA ILE A 124 -12.49 -0.95 -6.23
C ILE A 124 -11.40 -0.91 -7.29
N GLY A 125 -10.19 -1.31 -6.90
CA GLY A 125 -9.01 -1.36 -7.77
C GLY A 125 -8.84 -2.71 -8.45
N ALA A 126 -9.00 -3.80 -7.68
CA ALA A 126 -8.80 -5.16 -8.17
C ALA A 126 -9.63 -6.17 -7.39
N VAL A 127 -9.84 -7.33 -7.99
CA VAL A 127 -10.42 -8.51 -7.34
C VAL A 127 -9.49 -9.69 -7.61
N LEU A 128 -9.14 -10.42 -6.56
CA LEU A 128 -8.43 -11.68 -6.66
C LEU A 128 -9.44 -12.82 -6.54
N ARG A 129 -9.56 -13.62 -7.59
CA ARG A 129 -10.41 -14.84 -7.65
C ARG A 129 -9.57 -16.00 -8.12
N GLU A 130 -9.50 -17.09 -7.36
CA GLU A 130 -8.72 -18.29 -7.72
C GLU A 130 -7.27 -17.96 -8.12
N ASN A 131 -6.59 -17.11 -7.35
CA ASN A 131 -5.23 -16.61 -7.63
C ASN A 131 -5.06 -15.80 -8.93
N LYS A 132 -6.16 -15.35 -9.55
CA LYS A 132 -6.12 -14.48 -10.73
C LYS A 132 -6.55 -13.07 -10.37
N VAL A 133 -5.73 -12.10 -10.73
CA VAL A 133 -6.07 -10.68 -10.54
C VAL A 133 -6.99 -10.22 -11.67
N ILE A 134 -8.13 -9.68 -11.32
CA ILE A 134 -9.15 -9.16 -12.24
C ILE A 134 -9.34 -7.67 -11.95
N ILE A 135 -9.29 -6.84 -12.97
CA ILE A 135 -9.71 -5.44 -12.88
C ILE A 135 -11.22 -5.40 -13.19
N PRO A 136 -12.07 -5.17 -12.17
CA PRO A 136 -13.50 -5.31 -12.35
C PRO A 136 -14.07 -4.18 -13.22
N ARG A 137 -14.95 -4.55 -14.15
CA ARG A 137 -15.75 -3.59 -14.93
C ARG A 137 -17.14 -3.45 -14.31
N SER A 138 -17.93 -2.50 -14.76
CA SER A 138 -19.26 -2.21 -14.22
C SER A 138 -20.21 -3.40 -14.14
N ASN A 139 -20.06 -4.38 -15.03
CA ASN A 139 -20.84 -5.64 -15.09
C ASN A 139 -20.19 -6.82 -14.35
N PHE A 140 -19.10 -6.59 -13.61
CA PHE A 140 -18.46 -7.63 -12.80
C PHE A 140 -19.37 -8.05 -11.67
N VAL A 141 -19.57 -9.36 -11.50
CA VAL A 141 -20.40 -9.96 -10.44
C VAL A 141 -19.49 -10.54 -9.37
N PHE A 142 -19.66 -10.06 -8.15
CA PHE A 142 -18.91 -10.55 -6.99
C PHE A 142 -19.39 -11.94 -6.57
N GLN A 143 -18.45 -12.78 -6.17
CA GLN A 143 -18.70 -14.13 -5.68
C GLN A 143 -18.11 -14.31 -4.29
N LYS A 144 -18.56 -15.35 -3.59
CA LYS A 144 -17.94 -15.77 -2.33
C LYS A 144 -16.46 -16.09 -2.55
N GLU A 145 -15.64 -15.75 -1.55
CA GLU A 145 -14.18 -15.95 -1.56
C GLU A 145 -13.42 -15.02 -2.53
N ASP A 146 -14.10 -14.09 -3.20
CA ASP A 146 -13.40 -13.01 -3.89
C ASP A 146 -12.69 -12.12 -2.86
N LYS A 147 -11.39 -11.89 -3.05
CA LYS A 147 -10.66 -10.89 -2.30
C LYS A 147 -10.65 -9.59 -3.06
N VAL A 148 -11.25 -8.57 -2.49
CA VAL A 148 -11.46 -7.28 -3.12
C VAL A 148 -10.48 -6.27 -2.55
N VAL A 149 -9.68 -5.67 -3.42
CA VAL A 149 -8.79 -4.56 -3.06
C VAL A 149 -9.47 -3.25 -3.43
N PHE A 150 -9.66 -2.40 -2.46
CA PHE A 150 -10.30 -1.11 -2.66
C PHE A 150 -9.58 0.01 -1.93
N LEU A 151 -9.77 1.22 -2.45
CA LEU A 151 -9.32 2.47 -1.86
C LEU A 151 -10.53 3.12 -1.18
N ALA A 152 -10.40 3.45 0.08
CA ALA A 152 -11.43 4.16 0.84
C ALA A 152 -10.84 5.38 1.55
N LYS A 153 -11.62 6.46 1.64
CA LYS A 153 -11.29 7.57 2.52
C LYS A 153 -11.44 7.13 3.97
N LYS A 154 -10.57 7.58 4.85
CA LYS A 154 -10.54 7.17 6.26
C LYS A 154 -11.91 7.28 6.94
N ASP A 155 -12.66 8.35 6.66
CA ASP A 155 -13.97 8.58 7.25
C ASP A 155 -15.06 7.62 6.72
N SER A 156 -14.79 6.92 5.60
CA SER A 156 -15.73 6.00 4.96
C SER A 156 -15.48 4.52 5.30
N ILE A 157 -14.50 4.23 6.15
CA ILE A 157 -14.11 2.84 6.50
C ILE A 157 -15.25 2.11 7.20
N SER A 158 -15.96 2.76 8.11
CA SER A 158 -17.12 2.16 8.79
C SER A 158 -18.23 1.75 7.82
N VAL A 159 -18.38 2.46 6.70
CA VAL A 159 -19.33 2.09 5.65
C VAL A 159 -18.86 0.84 4.92
N VAL A 160 -17.55 0.74 4.65
CA VAL A 160 -16.93 -0.46 4.07
C VAL A 160 -17.16 -1.68 4.96
N GLU A 161 -16.88 -1.56 6.24
CA GLU A 161 -17.11 -2.63 7.22
C GLU A 161 -18.56 -3.15 7.18
N ASN A 162 -19.52 -2.25 7.03
CA ASN A 162 -20.94 -2.63 6.89
C ASN A 162 -21.26 -3.34 5.58
N ILE A 163 -20.69 -2.89 4.45
CA ILE A 163 -20.92 -3.46 3.12
C ILE A 163 -20.35 -4.89 3.03
N PHE A 164 -19.18 -5.10 3.58
CA PHE A 164 -18.55 -6.43 3.64
C PHE A 164 -19.13 -7.29 4.77
N ARG A 165 -20.03 -6.72 5.58
CA ARG A 165 -20.65 -7.32 6.77
C ARG A 165 -19.73 -8.25 7.52
N ILE A 166 -18.82 -7.61 8.17
CA ILE A 166 -18.03 -8.21 9.22
C ILE A 166 -18.98 -8.50 10.36
N SER A 167 -19.34 -9.77 10.52
CA SER A 167 -20.25 -10.21 11.56
C SER A 167 -19.74 -9.75 12.91
N SER A 168 -20.43 -8.77 13.51
CA SER A 168 -20.26 -8.48 14.93
C SER A 168 -20.91 -9.63 15.70
N ILE A 169 -20.11 -10.52 16.30
CA ILE A 169 -20.53 -11.39 17.39
C ILE A 169 -20.40 -10.59 18.67
#